data_6277f709199d33c16ec2c53982a40577
#
_entry.id   6277f709199d33c16ec2c53982a40577
#
_cell.length_a   1.000
_cell.length_b   1.000
_cell.length_c   1.000
_cell.angle_alpha   90.00
_cell.angle_beta   90.00
_cell.angle_gamma   90.00
#
_symmetry.space_group_name_H-M   'P 1'
#
loop_
_entity.id
_entity.type
_entity.pdbx_description
1 polymer ?
#
loop_
_entity_poly.entity_id
_entity_poly.type
_entity_poly.pdbx_seq_one_letter_code
_entity_poly.pdbx_strand_id
1 'polypeptide(L)'
;MSENNKKYILITAALIVIGAALYFFYWMRTPQYTFTQIHEAVQQHDLTKFEKHVDLNSLYAHAYDDVVYYAFGDPKEANPFLLGIVQSLKTVVVPIMTEQTKHYVETGSIEDNTEETSDIDDTAPAPTPAPSPKTEGQQLAEQLKERTGFGTMRYEGVESSEQVGKTADVAVKLYDKQLEHNFILHVKMCELDDGSWRLTEITNLKELLKEREQATAAKLKQLNSKVQAELDAAVTSVPGTISIDSSGGWFPSYTMQNTFTLNNICLLYTS
;
A
#
# COMPACT_ATOMS: atom_id res chain seq x y z
N MET A 1 -19.12 -3.93 59.64
CA MET A 1 -17.87 -4.18 58.95
C MET A 1 -16.74 -3.62 59.78
N SER A 2 -15.85 -4.48 60.29
CA SER A 2 -14.75 -4.08 61.22
C SER A 2 -13.83 -3.05 60.56
N GLU A 3 -13.34 -2.08 61.31
CA GLU A 3 -12.37 -1.07 60.79
C GLU A 3 -11.13 -1.71 60.14
N ASN A 4 -10.71 -2.85 60.64
CA ASN A 4 -9.57 -3.58 60.06
C ASN A 4 -9.92 -4.11 58.64
N ASN A 5 -11.15 -4.56 58.40
CA ASN A 5 -11.55 -5.01 57.07
C ASN A 5 -11.57 -3.85 56.03
N LYS A 6 -11.91 -2.65 56.45
CA LYS A 6 -11.86 -1.45 55.60
C LYS A 6 -10.41 -1.11 55.22
N LYS A 7 -9.47 -1.21 56.14
CA LYS A 7 -8.03 -0.98 55.89
C LYS A 7 -7.45 -2.01 54.92
N TYR A 8 -7.76 -3.28 55.05
CA TYR A 8 -7.31 -4.30 54.10
C TYR A 8 -7.91 -4.10 52.72
N ILE A 9 -9.16 -3.73 52.59
CA ILE A 9 -9.79 -3.41 51.29
C ILE A 9 -9.09 -2.22 50.62
N LEU A 10 -8.78 -1.17 51.36
CA LEU A 10 -8.10 0.00 50.83
C LEU A 10 -6.65 -0.33 50.38
N ILE A 11 -5.92 -1.13 51.13
CA ILE A 11 -4.57 -1.59 50.78
C ILE A 11 -4.61 -2.45 49.51
N THR A 12 -5.53 -3.39 49.41
CA THR A 12 -5.70 -4.25 48.26
C THR A 12 -6.09 -3.41 47.01
N ALA A 13 -7.00 -2.46 47.13
CA ALA A 13 -7.36 -1.54 46.05
C ALA A 13 -6.17 -0.70 45.59
N ALA A 14 -5.36 -0.17 46.51
CA ALA A 14 -4.16 0.59 46.18
C ALA A 14 -3.12 -0.28 45.42
N LEU A 15 -2.90 -1.52 45.85
CA LEU A 15 -1.99 -2.45 45.16
C LEU A 15 -2.46 -2.79 43.73
N ILE A 16 -3.77 -2.96 43.55
CA ILE A 16 -4.36 -3.19 42.21
C ILE A 16 -4.12 -1.99 41.31
N VAL A 17 -4.37 -0.76 41.81
CA VAL A 17 -4.16 0.47 41.04
C VAL A 17 -2.69 0.65 40.67
N ILE A 18 -1.77 0.41 41.61
CA ILE A 18 -0.33 0.48 41.35
C ILE A 18 0.09 -0.58 40.32
N GLY A 19 -0.40 -1.82 40.43
CA GLY A 19 -0.13 -2.89 39.48
C GLY A 19 -0.65 -2.57 38.08
N ALA A 20 -1.86 -2.02 37.98
CA ALA A 20 -2.45 -1.58 36.73
C ALA A 20 -1.65 -0.40 36.10
N ALA A 21 -1.22 0.56 36.92
CA ALA A 21 -0.39 1.67 36.44
C ALA A 21 0.98 1.22 35.92
N LEU A 22 1.64 0.31 36.61
CA LEU A 22 2.91 -0.25 36.19
C LEU A 22 2.76 -1.09 34.91
N TYR A 23 1.69 -1.89 34.79
CA TYR A 23 1.37 -2.64 33.59
C TYR A 23 1.12 -1.71 32.40
N PHE A 24 0.32 -0.67 32.60
CA PHE A 24 0.04 0.34 31.57
C PHE A 24 1.31 1.08 31.11
N PHE A 25 2.14 1.47 32.07
CA PHE A 25 3.42 2.14 31.78
C PHE A 25 4.40 1.24 31.01
N TYR A 26 4.44 -0.08 31.35
CA TYR A 26 5.21 -1.07 30.59
C TYR A 26 4.66 -1.25 29.19
N TRP A 27 3.32 -1.38 29.05
CA TRP A 27 2.68 -1.58 27.75
C TRP A 27 2.88 -0.39 26.80
N MET A 28 2.87 0.85 27.31
CA MET A 28 3.16 2.07 26.51
C MET A 28 4.58 2.10 25.90
N ARG A 29 5.49 1.26 26.39
CA ARG A 29 6.87 1.12 25.89
C ARG A 29 7.06 -0.08 24.97
N THR A 30 6.00 -0.67 24.46
CA THR A 30 6.09 -1.81 23.54
C THR A 30 6.08 -1.33 22.09
N PRO A 31 6.73 -2.08 21.15
CA PRO A 31 6.65 -1.79 19.73
C PRO A 31 5.19 -1.79 19.21
N GLN A 32 4.33 -2.70 19.73
CA GLN A 32 2.92 -2.76 19.36
C GLN A 32 2.16 -1.48 19.69
N TYR A 33 2.44 -0.88 20.85
CA TYR A 33 1.83 0.38 21.25
C TYR A 33 2.22 1.51 20.28
N THR A 34 3.44 1.50 19.77
CA THR A 34 3.89 2.48 18.77
C THR A 34 3.05 2.47 17.51
N PHE A 35 2.59 1.30 17.04
CA PHE A 35 1.64 1.26 15.91
C PHE A 35 0.32 1.94 16.21
N THR A 36 -0.18 1.83 17.44
CA THR A 36 -1.35 2.60 17.87
C THR A 36 -1.07 4.10 17.81
N GLN A 37 0.12 4.54 18.25
CA GLN A 37 0.52 5.95 18.19
C GLN A 37 0.67 6.46 16.76
N ILE A 38 1.23 5.66 15.85
CA ILE A 38 1.32 5.99 14.42
C ILE A 38 -0.08 6.13 13.83
N HIS A 39 -0.97 5.18 14.10
CA HIS A 39 -2.35 5.22 13.61
C HIS A 39 -3.12 6.44 14.13
N GLU A 40 -3.03 6.73 15.42
CA GLU A 40 -3.62 7.92 16.02
C GLU A 40 -3.06 9.21 15.41
N ALA A 41 -1.74 9.28 15.19
CA ALA A 41 -1.09 10.45 14.61
C ALA A 41 -1.63 10.74 13.20
N VAL A 42 -1.82 9.70 12.37
CA VAL A 42 -2.43 9.83 11.05
C VAL A 42 -3.88 10.30 11.15
N GLN A 43 -4.67 9.73 12.07
CA GLN A 43 -6.08 10.12 12.24
C GLN A 43 -6.26 11.54 12.78
N GLN A 44 -5.34 12.00 13.62
CA GLN A 44 -5.37 13.32 14.26
C GLN A 44 -4.62 14.38 13.44
N HIS A 45 -4.03 14.01 12.30
CA HIS A 45 -3.20 14.87 11.47
C HIS A 45 -2.00 15.47 12.24
N ASP A 46 -1.45 14.71 13.21
CA ASP A 46 -0.30 15.09 14.03
C ASP A 46 1.00 14.61 13.39
N LEU A 47 1.54 15.43 12.48
CA LEU A 47 2.80 15.15 11.79
C LEU A 47 3.98 15.00 12.78
N THR A 48 4.02 15.82 13.84
CA THR A 48 5.11 15.78 14.83
C THR A 48 5.15 14.42 15.54
N LYS A 49 3.98 13.93 15.98
CA LYS A 49 3.84 12.61 16.60
C LYS A 49 4.18 11.49 15.62
N PHE A 50 3.76 11.63 14.36
CA PHE A 50 4.05 10.66 13.31
C PHE A 50 5.56 10.56 13.03
N GLU A 51 6.26 11.67 12.79
CA GLU A 51 7.70 11.70 12.52
C GLU A 51 8.55 11.22 13.71
N LYS A 52 8.06 11.34 14.93
CA LYS A 52 8.70 10.74 16.09
C LYS A 52 8.79 9.23 15.96
N HIS A 53 7.72 8.59 15.47
CA HIS A 53 7.56 7.13 15.45
C HIS A 53 7.84 6.49 14.09
N VAL A 54 8.05 7.28 13.02
CA VAL A 54 8.38 6.78 11.67
C VAL A 54 9.56 7.54 11.11
N ASP A 55 10.61 6.83 10.71
CA ASP A 55 11.71 7.37 9.92
C ASP A 55 11.43 7.18 8.44
N LEU A 56 10.70 8.14 7.86
CA LEU A 56 10.29 8.06 6.45
C LEU A 56 11.47 7.97 5.48
N ASN A 57 12.56 8.68 5.76
CA ASN A 57 13.72 8.64 4.87
C ASN A 57 14.37 7.26 4.85
N SER A 58 14.59 6.66 6.03
CA SER A 58 15.11 5.31 6.15
C SER A 58 14.16 4.29 5.51
N LEU A 59 12.88 4.39 5.83
CA LEU A 59 11.83 3.50 5.33
C LEU A 59 11.79 3.48 3.80
N TYR A 60 11.68 4.67 3.17
CA TYR A 60 11.62 4.77 1.71
C TYR A 60 12.94 4.46 1.02
N ALA A 61 14.08 4.75 1.66
CA ALA A 61 15.37 4.39 1.09
C ALA A 61 15.57 2.87 0.97
N HIS A 62 15.17 2.11 2.01
CA HIS A 62 15.21 0.64 1.97
C HIS A 62 14.13 0.06 1.05
N ALA A 63 12.91 0.59 1.12
CA ALA A 63 11.82 0.16 0.24
C ALA A 63 12.16 0.38 -1.24
N TYR A 64 12.81 1.49 -1.59
CA TYR A 64 13.27 1.76 -2.94
C TYR A 64 14.27 0.69 -3.42
N ASP A 65 15.28 0.37 -2.60
CA ASP A 65 16.28 -0.65 -2.95
C ASP A 65 15.62 -2.03 -3.16
N ASP A 66 14.65 -2.38 -2.34
CA ASP A 66 13.91 -3.64 -2.47
C ASP A 66 13.04 -3.70 -3.72
N VAL A 67 12.34 -2.61 -4.06
CA VAL A 67 11.55 -2.51 -5.31
C VAL A 67 12.45 -2.60 -6.53
N VAL A 68 13.59 -1.93 -6.51
CA VAL A 68 14.58 -2.01 -7.60
C VAL A 68 15.12 -3.43 -7.75
N TYR A 69 15.48 -4.07 -6.65
CA TYR A 69 15.93 -5.46 -6.67
C TYR A 69 14.86 -6.40 -7.23
N TYR A 70 13.61 -6.21 -6.82
CA TYR A 70 12.48 -6.99 -7.32
C TYR A 70 12.25 -6.80 -8.83
N ALA A 71 12.37 -5.56 -9.32
CA ALA A 71 12.08 -5.22 -10.72
C ALA A 71 13.21 -5.57 -11.69
N PHE A 72 14.47 -5.46 -11.26
CA PHE A 72 15.64 -5.54 -12.13
C PHE A 72 16.66 -6.62 -11.73
N GLY A 73 16.44 -7.34 -10.61
CA GLY A 73 17.40 -8.30 -10.06
C GLY A 73 18.50 -7.63 -9.21
N ASP A 74 19.57 -8.40 -8.93
CA ASP A 74 20.68 -7.87 -8.10
C ASP A 74 21.37 -6.69 -8.80
N PRO A 75 21.37 -5.50 -8.17
CA PRO A 75 22.03 -4.33 -8.75
C PRO A 75 23.53 -4.53 -9.00
N LYS A 76 24.18 -5.46 -8.26
CA LYS A 76 25.61 -5.76 -8.45
C LYS A 76 25.90 -6.49 -9.76
N GLU A 77 24.90 -7.17 -10.31
CA GLU A 77 24.98 -7.85 -11.62
C GLU A 77 24.49 -6.95 -12.76
N ALA A 78 23.92 -5.79 -12.45
CA ALA A 78 23.39 -4.84 -13.41
C ALA A 78 24.52 -4.06 -14.10
N ASN A 79 24.25 -3.60 -15.33
CA ASN A 79 25.13 -2.70 -16.05
C ASN A 79 25.38 -1.42 -15.20
N PRO A 80 26.65 -0.96 -15.07
CA PRO A 80 27.01 0.26 -14.33
C PRO A 80 26.21 1.51 -14.73
N PHE A 81 25.80 1.61 -15.98
CA PHE A 81 24.94 2.70 -16.49
C PHE A 81 23.52 2.64 -15.86
N LEU A 82 22.92 1.46 -15.79
CA LEU A 82 21.64 1.23 -15.13
C LEU A 82 21.71 1.53 -13.63
N LEU A 83 22.79 1.12 -12.98
CA LEU A 83 23.05 1.46 -11.57
C LEU A 83 23.10 2.98 -11.33
N GLY A 84 23.76 3.73 -12.23
CA GLY A 84 23.80 5.19 -12.14
C GLY A 84 22.43 5.82 -12.24
N ILE A 85 21.58 5.37 -13.16
CA ILE A 85 20.20 5.83 -13.31
C ILE A 85 19.37 5.52 -12.06
N VAL A 86 19.42 4.28 -11.59
CA VAL A 86 18.67 3.84 -10.40
C VAL A 86 19.07 4.64 -9.17
N GLN A 87 20.36 4.87 -8.95
CA GLN A 87 20.84 5.69 -7.83
C GLN A 87 20.40 7.16 -7.95
N SER A 88 20.44 7.72 -9.15
CA SER A 88 19.97 9.08 -9.40
C SER A 88 18.46 9.21 -9.13
N LEU A 89 17.66 8.23 -9.55
CA LEU A 89 16.23 8.19 -9.28
C LEU A 89 15.92 8.06 -7.77
N LYS A 90 16.72 7.32 -7.02
CA LYS A 90 16.57 7.22 -5.55
C LYS A 90 16.61 8.59 -4.88
N THR A 91 17.55 9.45 -5.29
CA THR A 91 17.70 10.79 -4.72
C THR A 91 16.53 11.74 -5.02
N VAL A 92 15.72 11.41 -6.01
CA VAL A 92 14.51 12.16 -6.37
C VAL A 92 13.26 11.53 -5.76
N VAL A 93 13.11 10.20 -5.88
CA VAL A 93 11.89 9.50 -5.46
C VAL A 93 11.73 9.48 -3.94
N VAL A 94 12.80 9.21 -3.20
CA VAL A 94 12.71 9.11 -1.73
C VAL A 94 12.24 10.42 -1.08
N PRO A 95 12.79 11.60 -1.40
CA PRO A 95 12.27 12.87 -0.89
C PRO A 95 10.82 13.13 -1.29
N ILE A 96 10.43 12.87 -2.54
CA ILE A 96 9.06 13.07 -3.02
C ILE A 96 8.08 12.21 -2.21
N MET A 97 8.36 10.91 -2.04
CA MET A 97 7.52 10.01 -1.25
C MET A 97 7.45 10.45 0.22
N THR A 98 8.57 10.92 0.78
CA THR A 98 8.63 11.44 2.14
C THR A 98 7.72 12.66 2.31
N GLU A 99 7.83 13.65 1.43
CA GLU A 99 7.02 14.89 1.51
C GLU A 99 5.54 14.62 1.23
N GLN A 100 5.21 13.76 0.26
CA GLN A 100 3.81 13.38 0.01
C GLN A 100 3.19 12.67 1.22
N THR A 101 3.96 11.81 1.91
CA THR A 101 3.46 11.14 3.12
C THR A 101 3.27 12.13 4.26
N LYS A 102 4.20 13.07 4.47
CA LYS A 102 4.05 14.13 5.47
C LYS A 102 2.82 14.98 5.19
N HIS A 103 2.66 15.41 3.95
CA HIS A 103 1.50 16.18 3.52
C HIS A 103 0.19 15.41 3.76
N TYR A 104 0.15 14.13 3.39
CA TYR A 104 -1.02 13.28 3.66
C TYR A 104 -1.31 13.16 5.16
N VAL A 105 -0.28 12.96 5.99
CA VAL A 105 -0.48 12.89 7.45
C VAL A 105 -1.02 14.20 7.99
N GLU A 106 -0.55 15.34 7.50
CA GLU A 106 -0.93 16.67 7.98
C GLU A 106 -2.33 17.09 7.51
N THR A 107 -2.70 16.78 6.26
CA THR A 107 -3.92 17.29 5.63
C THR A 107 -5.03 16.25 5.46
N GLY A 108 -4.71 14.96 5.52
CA GLY A 108 -5.62 13.86 5.18
C GLY A 108 -5.91 13.73 3.67
N SER A 109 -5.32 14.56 2.84
CA SER A 109 -5.52 14.57 1.39
C SER A 109 -4.21 14.33 0.65
N ILE A 110 -4.29 13.68 -0.50
CA ILE A 110 -3.19 13.56 -1.46
C ILE A 110 -3.44 14.65 -2.51
N GLU A 111 -3.25 15.92 -2.12
CA GLU A 111 -3.36 17.01 -3.07
C GLU A 111 -2.08 17.13 -3.88
N ASP A 112 -2.25 17.30 -5.20
CA ASP A 112 -1.17 17.73 -6.08
C ASP A 112 -0.75 19.12 -5.61
N ASN A 113 0.51 19.28 -5.15
CA ASN A 113 1.13 20.59 -4.93
C ASN A 113 1.27 21.31 -6.27
N THR A 114 0.17 21.81 -6.77
CA THR A 114 0.18 22.88 -7.76
C THR A 114 0.23 24.16 -6.92
N GLU A 115 1.43 24.72 -6.71
CA GLU A 115 1.54 26.10 -6.24
C GLU A 115 0.71 26.95 -7.20
N GLU A 116 -0.48 27.35 -6.77
CA GLU A 116 -1.18 28.48 -7.36
C GLU A 116 -0.31 29.72 -7.09
N THR A 117 0.53 30.08 -8.05
CA THR A 117 0.97 31.48 -8.19
C THR A 117 -0.27 32.28 -8.58
N SER A 118 -1.03 32.66 -7.57
CA SER A 118 -2.11 33.62 -7.68
C SER A 118 -1.54 35.01 -7.80
N ASP A 119 -1.24 35.43 -9.02
CA ASP A 119 -1.19 36.82 -9.43
C ASP A 119 -1.61 36.92 -10.90
N ILE A 120 -2.93 36.88 -11.18
CA ILE A 120 -3.52 37.49 -12.38
C ILE A 120 -4.94 37.92 -12.06
N ASP A 121 -5.07 39.22 -12.19
CA ASP A 121 -6.20 40.14 -12.32
C ASP A 121 -7.51 39.54 -12.90
N ASP A 122 -8.59 39.93 -12.26
CA ASP A 122 -10.01 39.67 -12.48
C ASP A 122 -10.48 40.17 -13.85
N THR A 123 -10.92 39.27 -14.75
CA THR A 123 -12.03 39.52 -15.73
C THR A 123 -12.02 38.53 -16.91
N ALA A 124 -12.59 37.30 -16.74
CA ALA A 124 -13.32 36.57 -17.80
C ALA A 124 -13.82 35.20 -17.25
N PRO A 125 -14.93 34.62 -17.74
CA PRO A 125 -15.36 33.29 -17.28
C PRO A 125 -14.40 32.22 -17.79
N ALA A 126 -13.72 31.58 -16.83
CA ALA A 126 -12.66 30.60 -17.08
C ALA A 126 -13.23 29.30 -17.69
N PRO A 127 -12.59 28.72 -18.70
CA PRO A 127 -12.79 27.34 -19.09
C PRO A 127 -12.25 26.42 -17.94
N THR A 128 -12.94 25.30 -17.69
CA THR A 128 -12.57 24.27 -16.75
C THR A 128 -11.06 23.96 -16.87
N PRO A 129 -10.26 24.08 -15.80
CA PRO A 129 -8.82 23.82 -15.88
C PRO A 129 -8.58 22.39 -16.32
N ALA A 130 -7.84 22.21 -17.40
CA ALA A 130 -7.27 20.93 -17.77
C ALA A 130 -6.28 20.51 -16.68
N PRO A 131 -6.23 19.21 -16.27
CA PRO A 131 -5.29 18.75 -15.25
C PRO A 131 -3.86 19.09 -15.68
N SER A 132 -3.13 19.77 -14.81
CA SER A 132 -1.73 20.14 -15.03
C SER A 132 -0.89 18.89 -15.27
N PRO A 133 0.07 18.91 -16.21
CA PRO A 133 0.92 17.76 -16.46
C PRO A 133 1.74 17.45 -15.19
N LYS A 134 1.54 16.25 -14.61
CA LYS A 134 2.31 15.76 -13.47
C LYS A 134 3.79 15.72 -13.78
N THR A 135 4.64 16.09 -12.84
CA THR A 135 6.10 15.97 -12.97
C THR A 135 6.50 14.49 -13.12
N GLU A 136 7.60 14.20 -13.82
CA GLU A 136 8.09 12.83 -14.04
C GLU A 136 8.24 12.04 -12.70
N GLY A 137 8.69 12.72 -11.64
CA GLY A 137 8.80 12.14 -10.30
C GLY A 137 7.45 11.78 -9.68
N GLN A 138 6.43 12.60 -9.88
CA GLN A 138 5.07 12.32 -9.41
C GLN A 138 4.44 11.14 -10.15
N GLN A 139 4.62 11.08 -11.47
CA GLN A 139 4.16 9.93 -12.27
C GLN A 139 4.83 8.63 -11.83
N LEU A 140 6.13 8.67 -11.52
CA LEU A 140 6.87 7.51 -11.05
C LEU A 140 6.41 7.07 -9.66
N ALA A 141 6.19 8.02 -8.74
CA ALA A 141 5.68 7.72 -7.39
C ALA A 141 4.28 7.10 -7.44
N GLU A 142 3.40 7.58 -8.33
CA GLU A 142 2.05 7.04 -8.54
C GLU A 142 2.11 5.63 -9.14
N GLN A 143 2.98 5.39 -10.14
CA GLN A 143 3.21 4.06 -10.71
C GLN A 143 3.76 3.08 -9.66
N LEU A 144 4.66 3.53 -8.78
CA LEU A 144 5.16 2.72 -7.68
C LEU A 144 4.04 2.37 -6.69
N LYS A 145 3.19 3.35 -6.33
CA LYS A 145 2.04 3.13 -5.46
C LYS A 145 1.05 2.12 -6.06
N GLU A 146 0.74 2.24 -7.34
CA GLU A 146 -0.13 1.29 -8.05
C GLU A 146 0.49 -0.11 -8.12
N ARG A 147 1.76 -0.21 -8.45
CA ARG A 147 2.47 -1.49 -8.54
C ARG A 147 2.63 -2.19 -7.19
N THR A 148 2.91 -1.45 -6.14
CA THR A 148 3.03 -2.01 -4.79
C THR A 148 1.67 -2.33 -4.16
N GLY A 149 0.59 -1.65 -4.59
CA GLY A 149 -0.77 -1.85 -4.11
C GLY A 149 -0.99 -1.48 -2.65
N PHE A 150 -0.05 -0.81 -2.00
CA PHE A 150 -0.21 -0.38 -0.61
C PHE A 150 -1.43 0.52 -0.39
N GLY A 151 -1.89 1.23 -1.42
CA GLY A 151 -3.09 2.07 -1.35
C GLY A 151 -4.41 1.31 -1.20
N THR A 152 -4.44 -0.01 -1.47
CA THR A 152 -5.63 -0.87 -1.35
C THR A 152 -5.64 -1.71 -0.07
N MET A 153 -4.53 -1.73 0.67
CA MET A 153 -4.35 -2.52 1.87
C MET A 153 -4.85 -1.77 3.10
N ARG A 154 -5.58 -2.49 3.96
CA ARG A 154 -6.07 -2.00 5.26
C ARG A 154 -5.26 -2.64 6.38
N TYR A 155 -4.82 -1.83 7.32
CA TYR A 155 -4.23 -2.31 8.58
C TYR A 155 -5.26 -3.07 9.42
N GLU A 156 -4.92 -4.28 9.87
CA GLU A 156 -5.78 -5.12 10.71
C GLU A 156 -5.22 -5.33 12.13
N GLY A 157 -3.95 -5.00 12.36
CA GLY A 157 -3.33 -5.11 13.66
C GLY A 157 -1.91 -5.67 13.60
N VAL A 158 -1.31 -5.81 14.77
CA VAL A 158 -0.02 -6.47 14.96
C VAL A 158 -0.27 -7.94 15.27
N GLU A 159 0.34 -8.84 14.49
CA GLU A 159 0.24 -10.29 14.68
C GLU A 159 1.26 -10.79 15.72
N SER A 160 2.49 -10.34 15.59
CA SER A 160 3.58 -10.71 16.52
C SER A 160 4.61 -9.59 16.63
N SER A 161 5.42 -9.64 17.68
CA SER A 161 6.54 -8.73 17.90
C SER A 161 7.64 -9.46 18.64
N GLU A 162 8.83 -9.48 18.06
CA GLU A 162 10.03 -10.06 18.64
C GLU A 162 11.05 -8.95 18.91
N GLN A 163 11.44 -8.79 20.15
CA GLN A 163 12.39 -7.76 20.56
C GLN A 163 13.75 -8.39 20.88
N VAL A 164 14.81 -7.83 20.29
CA VAL A 164 16.19 -8.21 20.57
C VAL A 164 17.01 -6.96 20.89
N GLY A 165 17.27 -6.73 22.18
CA GLY A 165 17.95 -5.51 22.63
C GLY A 165 17.15 -4.26 22.33
N LYS A 166 17.73 -3.31 21.59
CA LYS A 166 17.11 -2.05 21.15
C LYS A 166 16.45 -2.13 19.76
N THR A 167 16.28 -3.32 19.22
CA THR A 167 15.58 -3.53 17.94
C THR A 167 14.42 -4.47 18.13
N ALA A 168 13.37 -4.29 17.35
CA ALA A 168 12.24 -5.20 17.30
C ALA A 168 11.85 -5.48 15.84
N ASP A 169 11.51 -6.74 15.56
CA ASP A 169 10.79 -7.15 14.35
C ASP A 169 9.31 -7.28 14.68
N VAL A 170 8.46 -6.62 13.92
CA VAL A 170 7.02 -6.60 14.16
C VAL A 170 6.31 -7.06 12.91
N ALA A 171 5.54 -8.14 13.03
CA ALA A 171 4.68 -8.63 11.98
C ALA A 171 3.32 -7.91 12.03
N VAL A 172 3.03 -7.18 10.96
CA VAL A 172 1.82 -6.36 10.80
C VAL A 172 0.90 -7.04 9.79
N LYS A 173 -0.34 -7.27 10.19
CA LYS A 173 -1.35 -7.85 9.32
C LYS A 173 -2.03 -6.77 8.48
N LEU A 174 -2.01 -6.97 7.17
CA LEU A 174 -2.65 -6.13 6.16
C LEU A 174 -3.67 -6.95 5.38
N TYR A 175 -4.84 -6.38 5.09
CA TYR A 175 -5.87 -7.00 4.26
C TYR A 175 -6.09 -6.21 2.98
N ASP A 176 -5.88 -6.86 1.83
CA ASP A 176 -6.22 -6.29 0.52
C ASP A 176 -7.64 -6.71 0.14
N LYS A 177 -8.55 -5.71 0.09
CA LYS A 177 -9.96 -5.93 -0.23
C LYS A 177 -10.18 -6.36 -1.68
N GLN A 178 -9.33 -5.95 -2.62
CA GLN A 178 -9.47 -6.29 -4.04
C GLN A 178 -9.06 -7.73 -4.30
N LEU A 179 -7.99 -8.17 -3.63
CA LEU A 179 -7.48 -9.54 -3.73
C LEU A 179 -8.17 -10.49 -2.76
N GLU A 180 -8.92 -9.98 -1.77
CA GLU A 180 -9.52 -10.76 -0.67
C GLU A 180 -8.46 -11.60 0.06
N HIS A 181 -7.26 -11.01 0.27
CA HIS A 181 -6.09 -11.71 0.78
C HIS A 181 -5.46 -10.96 1.95
N ASN A 182 -4.95 -11.73 2.94
CA ASN A 182 -4.19 -11.19 4.06
C ASN A 182 -2.69 -11.27 3.74
N PHE A 183 -1.98 -10.18 3.97
CA PHE A 183 -0.54 -10.09 3.85
C PHE A 183 0.08 -9.82 5.21
N ILE A 184 1.27 -10.35 5.45
CA ILE A 184 2.05 -10.06 6.64
C ILE A 184 3.25 -9.20 6.25
N LEU A 185 3.26 -7.98 6.77
CA LEU A 185 4.35 -7.04 6.60
C LEU A 185 5.27 -7.10 7.81
N HIS A 186 6.53 -7.47 7.61
CA HIS A 186 7.56 -7.43 8.63
C HIS A 186 8.25 -6.07 8.63
N VAL A 187 8.24 -5.41 9.78
CA VAL A 187 8.85 -4.10 9.94
C VAL A 187 9.85 -4.13 11.09
N LYS A 188 10.98 -3.48 10.86
CA LYS A 188 12.01 -3.29 11.86
C LYS A 188 11.80 -1.97 12.58
N MET A 189 11.90 -2.03 13.89
CA MET A 189 11.78 -0.87 14.76
C MET A 189 13.02 -0.74 15.62
N CYS A 190 13.39 0.49 15.94
CA CYS A 190 14.48 0.83 16.84
C CYS A 190 13.93 1.56 18.08
N GLU A 191 14.43 1.18 19.27
CA GLU A 191 14.09 1.86 20.52
C GLU A 191 14.81 3.20 20.61
N LEU A 192 14.06 4.25 20.93
CA LEU A 192 14.57 5.61 21.18
C LEU A 192 15.03 5.75 22.64
N ASP A 193 15.76 6.81 22.92
CA ASP A 193 16.31 7.06 24.27
C ASP A 193 15.22 7.28 25.34
N ASP A 194 14.01 7.66 24.95
CA ASP A 194 12.85 7.80 25.84
C ASP A 194 12.10 6.47 26.08
N GLY A 195 12.57 5.38 25.47
CA GLY A 195 11.96 4.05 25.54
C GLY A 195 10.73 3.87 24.63
N SER A 196 10.45 4.85 23.74
CA SER A 196 9.49 4.68 22.65
C SER A 196 10.18 4.03 21.44
N TRP A 197 9.40 3.60 20.44
CA TRP A 197 9.92 2.92 19.25
C TRP A 197 9.74 3.77 18.01
N ARG A 198 10.62 3.57 17.02
CA ARG A 198 10.57 4.19 15.71
C ARG A 198 10.69 3.13 14.62
N LEU A 199 9.78 3.12 13.67
CA LEU A 199 9.78 2.29 12.48
C LEU A 199 10.83 2.81 11.50
N THR A 200 11.73 1.93 11.04
CA THR A 200 12.88 2.31 10.20
C THR A 200 12.96 1.57 8.88
N GLU A 201 12.40 0.36 8.78
CA GLU A 201 12.58 -0.50 7.61
C GLU A 201 11.42 -1.50 7.47
N ILE A 202 11.08 -1.86 6.24
CA ILE A 202 10.28 -3.03 5.91
C ILE A 202 11.24 -4.13 5.50
N THR A 203 11.22 -5.26 6.21
CA THR A 203 12.25 -6.30 6.03
C THR A 203 11.88 -7.39 5.03
N ASN A 204 10.60 -7.51 4.67
CA ASN A 204 10.10 -8.53 3.74
C ASN A 204 9.36 -7.94 2.52
N LEU A 205 9.71 -6.72 2.09
CA LEU A 205 8.99 -6.05 1.00
C LEU A 205 9.03 -6.85 -0.31
N LYS A 206 10.17 -7.47 -0.64
CA LYS A 206 10.33 -8.30 -1.86
C LYS A 206 9.42 -9.51 -1.84
N GLU A 207 9.35 -10.20 -0.72
CA GLU A 207 8.50 -11.36 -0.51
C GLU A 207 7.03 -10.97 -0.60
N LEU A 208 6.67 -9.84 0.01
CA LEU A 208 5.32 -9.29 -0.05
C LEU A 208 4.89 -8.94 -1.49
N LEU A 209 5.78 -8.30 -2.27
CA LEU A 209 5.50 -7.98 -3.67
C LEU A 209 5.28 -9.23 -4.52
N LYS A 210 6.11 -10.26 -4.31
CA LYS A 210 5.97 -11.55 -4.99
C LYS A 210 4.68 -12.27 -4.60
N GLU A 211 4.34 -12.28 -3.31
CA GLU A 211 3.09 -12.87 -2.82
C GLU A 211 1.88 -12.16 -3.43
N ARG A 212 1.93 -10.82 -3.48
CA ARG A 212 0.86 -10.02 -4.08
C ARG A 212 0.70 -10.30 -5.58
N GLU A 213 1.80 -10.44 -6.32
CA GLU A 213 1.77 -10.83 -7.74
C GLU A 213 1.08 -12.20 -7.91
N GLN A 214 1.42 -13.18 -7.08
CA GLN A 214 0.78 -14.50 -7.10
C GLN A 214 -0.70 -14.44 -6.75
N ALA A 215 -1.09 -13.68 -5.73
CA ALA A 215 -2.48 -13.47 -5.34
C ALA A 215 -3.27 -12.77 -6.47
N THR A 216 -2.67 -11.79 -7.13
CA THR A 216 -3.26 -11.10 -8.29
C THR A 216 -3.48 -12.07 -9.45
N ALA A 217 -2.49 -12.87 -9.79
CA ALA A 217 -2.61 -13.87 -10.85
C ALA A 217 -3.68 -14.92 -10.54
N ALA A 218 -3.77 -15.38 -9.29
CA ALA A 218 -4.81 -16.31 -8.85
C ALA A 218 -6.21 -15.68 -8.95
N LYS A 219 -6.39 -14.43 -8.52
CA LYS A 219 -7.67 -13.71 -8.62
C LYS A 219 -8.09 -13.49 -10.08
N LEU A 220 -7.16 -13.09 -10.94
CA LEU A 220 -7.42 -12.95 -12.39
C LEU A 220 -7.82 -14.28 -13.01
N LYS A 221 -7.15 -15.38 -12.68
CA LYS A 221 -7.52 -16.71 -13.16
C LYS A 221 -8.93 -17.11 -12.72
N GLN A 222 -9.29 -16.83 -11.47
CA GLN A 222 -10.63 -17.08 -10.93
C GLN A 222 -11.70 -16.25 -11.67
N LEU A 223 -11.45 -14.95 -11.88
CA LEU A 223 -12.36 -14.08 -12.62
C LEU A 223 -12.52 -14.50 -14.06
N ASN A 224 -11.43 -14.81 -14.76
CA ASN A 224 -11.46 -15.26 -16.14
C ASN A 224 -12.24 -16.59 -16.29
N SER A 225 -12.06 -17.54 -15.37
CA SER A 225 -12.81 -18.82 -15.42
C SER A 225 -14.31 -18.60 -15.18
N LYS A 226 -14.68 -17.66 -14.30
CA LYS A 226 -16.09 -17.29 -14.06
C LYS A 226 -16.69 -16.62 -15.28
N VAL A 227 -16.02 -15.64 -15.87
CA VAL A 227 -16.47 -14.95 -17.10
C VAL A 227 -16.56 -15.94 -18.26
N GLN A 228 -15.60 -16.86 -18.40
CA GLN A 228 -15.65 -17.88 -19.46
C GLN A 228 -16.88 -18.80 -19.28
N ALA A 229 -17.17 -19.24 -18.07
CA ALA A 229 -18.36 -20.06 -17.80
C ALA A 229 -19.67 -19.31 -18.10
N GLU A 230 -19.74 -18.03 -17.78
CA GLU A 230 -20.91 -17.17 -18.10
C GLU A 230 -21.04 -16.96 -19.62
N LEU A 231 -19.93 -16.76 -20.35
CA LEU A 231 -19.91 -16.68 -21.81
C LEU A 231 -20.32 -17.98 -22.48
N ASP A 232 -19.80 -19.12 -22.04
CA ASP A 232 -20.13 -20.41 -22.56
C ASP A 232 -21.63 -20.77 -22.36
N ALA A 233 -22.22 -20.27 -21.27
CA ALA A 233 -23.66 -20.41 -21.02
C ALA A 233 -24.53 -19.45 -21.87
N ALA A 234 -24.02 -18.24 -22.15
CA ALA A 234 -24.76 -17.21 -22.87
C ALA A 234 -24.59 -17.29 -24.39
N VAL A 235 -23.45 -17.81 -24.88
CA VAL A 235 -23.08 -17.80 -26.30
C VAL A 235 -22.80 -19.23 -26.75
N THR A 236 -23.55 -19.71 -27.70
CA THR A 236 -23.31 -21.02 -28.30
C THR A 236 -22.91 -20.83 -29.77
N SER A 237 -21.74 -21.37 -30.15
CA SER A 237 -21.29 -21.38 -31.53
C SER A 237 -22.15 -22.37 -32.34
N VAL A 238 -22.63 -21.94 -33.51
CA VAL A 238 -23.38 -22.81 -34.40
C VAL A 238 -22.40 -23.73 -35.16
N PRO A 239 -22.50 -25.05 -35.00
CA PRO A 239 -21.58 -25.96 -35.66
C PRO A 239 -21.54 -25.81 -37.20
N GLY A 240 -20.35 -25.81 -37.79
CA GLY A 240 -20.16 -25.70 -39.24
C GLY A 240 -20.23 -24.29 -39.80
N THR A 241 -20.36 -23.25 -38.96
CA THR A 241 -20.43 -21.84 -39.41
C THR A 241 -19.10 -21.10 -39.28
N ILE A 242 -18.05 -21.75 -38.80
CA ILE A 242 -16.72 -21.17 -38.73
C ILE A 242 -16.10 -21.21 -40.12
N SER A 243 -15.80 -20.04 -40.69
CA SER A 243 -15.03 -19.94 -41.92
C SER A 243 -13.81 -19.04 -41.70
N ILE A 244 -12.70 -19.43 -42.28
CA ILE A 244 -11.46 -18.65 -42.26
C ILE A 244 -11.07 -18.37 -43.70
N ASP A 245 -11.21 -17.12 -44.12
CA ASP A 245 -10.80 -16.68 -45.45
C ASP A 245 -9.43 -16.04 -45.38
N SER A 246 -8.52 -16.39 -46.28
CA SER A 246 -7.23 -15.78 -46.44
C SER A 246 -7.14 -15.04 -47.79
N SER A 247 -6.83 -13.76 -47.78
CA SER A 247 -6.49 -13.06 -49.03
C SER A 247 -5.00 -13.22 -49.28
N GLY A 248 -4.68 -13.76 -50.48
CA GLY A 248 -3.30 -14.04 -50.89
C GLY A 248 -2.54 -12.77 -51.27
N GLY A 249 -1.23 -12.75 -50.98
CA GLY A 249 -0.29 -11.70 -51.32
C GLY A 249 0.95 -11.85 -50.48
N TRP A 250 1.92 -10.91 -50.66
CA TRP A 250 3.15 -10.87 -49.84
C TRP A 250 2.87 -10.61 -48.36
N PHE A 251 1.67 -10.07 -48.03
CA PHE A 251 1.18 -9.90 -46.66
C PHE A 251 -0.22 -10.48 -46.57
N PRO A 252 -0.38 -11.78 -46.23
CA PRO A 252 -1.69 -12.42 -46.13
C PRO A 252 -2.51 -11.84 -44.97
N SER A 253 -3.75 -11.47 -45.24
CA SER A 253 -4.72 -11.12 -44.20
C SER A 253 -5.69 -12.30 -44.03
N TYR A 254 -6.06 -12.55 -42.77
CA TYR A 254 -7.00 -13.61 -42.42
C TYR A 254 -8.27 -13.00 -41.85
N THR A 255 -9.42 -13.40 -42.40
CA THR A 255 -10.73 -13.02 -41.88
C THR A 255 -11.41 -14.25 -41.33
N MET A 256 -11.80 -14.23 -40.07
CA MET A 256 -12.55 -15.29 -39.40
C MET A 256 -14.00 -14.85 -39.24
N GLN A 257 -14.94 -15.67 -39.72
CA GLN A 257 -16.37 -15.49 -39.54
C GLN A 257 -16.93 -16.65 -38.73
N ASN A 258 -17.80 -16.35 -37.77
CA ASN A 258 -18.51 -17.37 -37.01
C ASN A 258 -19.92 -16.91 -36.67
N THR A 259 -20.87 -17.83 -36.60
CA THR A 259 -22.23 -17.55 -36.17
C THR A 259 -22.44 -18.04 -34.75
N PHE A 260 -23.01 -17.17 -33.90
CA PHE A 260 -23.28 -17.48 -32.50
C PHE A 260 -24.78 -17.42 -32.23
N THR A 261 -25.26 -18.26 -31.36
CA THR A 261 -26.58 -18.13 -30.75
C THR A 261 -26.41 -17.49 -29.37
N LEU A 262 -27.12 -16.41 -29.14
CA LEU A 262 -27.13 -15.70 -27.85
C LEU A 262 -28.31 -16.21 -27.02
N ASN A 263 -28.05 -16.78 -25.85
CA ASN A 263 -29.04 -17.30 -24.93
C ASN A 263 -29.25 -16.32 -23.77
N ASN A 264 -30.49 -15.84 -23.57
CA ASN A 264 -30.91 -15.03 -22.42
C ASN A 264 -30.04 -13.80 -22.11
N ILE A 265 -29.55 -13.08 -23.11
CA ILE A 265 -28.83 -11.82 -22.91
C ILE A 265 -29.84 -10.70 -22.75
N CYS A 266 -29.97 -10.18 -21.55
CA CYS A 266 -30.64 -8.90 -21.27
C CYS A 266 -29.68 -7.77 -21.71
N LEU A 267 -29.87 -7.23 -22.91
CA LEU A 267 -29.17 -6.04 -23.37
C LEU A 267 -29.72 -4.84 -22.59
N LEU A 268 -29.06 -4.48 -21.49
CA LEU A 268 -29.24 -3.17 -20.85
C LEU A 268 -28.58 -2.13 -21.77
N TYR A 269 -29.39 -1.52 -22.62
CA TYR A 269 -29.01 -0.32 -23.34
C TYR A 269 -28.90 0.83 -22.31
N THR A 270 -27.69 1.25 -22.00
CA THR A 270 -27.44 2.57 -21.37
C THR A 270 -27.17 3.54 -22.50
N SER A 271 -28.17 4.36 -22.80
CA SER A 271 -28.04 5.57 -23.63
C SER A 271 -27.26 6.64 -22.88
#